data_d0fac16239b6e3e9d257a7f84f616c27
#
_entry.id   d0fac16239b6e3e9d257a7f84f616c27
#
_cell.length_a   1.000
_cell.length_b   1.000
_cell.length_c   1.000
_cell.angle_alpha   90.00
_cell.angle_beta   90.00
_cell.angle_gamma   90.00
#
_symmetry.space_group_name_H-M   'P 1'
#
loop_
_entity.id
_entity.type
_entity.pdbx_description
1 polymer ?
#
loop_
_entity_poly.entity_id
_entity_poly.type
_entity_poly.pdbx_seq_one_letter_code
_entity_poly.pdbx_strand_id
1 'polypeptide(L)'
;MNYCKWLFVFCCVTFVSIESYAQDIEEVMVTGSYIKGSATDGASPVEIIDRDTIEDIGATTIADITRNLSVNSGSENNSDSFTQGATQGTSNVNLRGLGLSSTLILVDGRRHTLTGATANDGSAFVNTNAIPTVAVERVEVLKEGAASIYGSDAVAGVVNYIFRRDFTGVEFEFSSQEADISGQTDDRMSVIWGAKNGNSNFVLAASVLDRSPMSGADFDPSLAQLGISGLGTSFLLFGPSTVDSGPYAGTYSPFQNVADPSCVANQGILIPQASGERCGFVYGPRFNVVNDEDHESMYGSFKTLLGNGNAFEIDYMSTAIDVNDNPQSLSYP
;
A
#
# COMPACT_ATOMS: atom_id res chain seq x y z
N MET A 1 8.81 0.87 26.51
CA MET A 1 10.00 1.60 26.98
C MET A 1 10.73 2.18 25.76
N ASN A 2 9.99 2.96 24.93
CA ASN A 2 10.45 3.45 23.62
C ASN A 2 10.37 4.99 23.47
N TYR A 3 10.44 5.74 24.59
CA TYR A 3 10.36 7.22 24.56
C TYR A 3 11.70 7.91 24.23
N CYS A 4 12.75 7.20 23.87
CA CYS A 4 14.09 7.79 23.65
C CYS A 4 14.44 8.09 22.18
N LYS A 5 13.62 7.68 21.20
CA LYS A 5 13.88 7.96 19.78
C LYS A 5 13.40 9.34 19.31
N TRP A 6 12.49 9.98 20.03
CA TRP A 6 11.85 11.25 19.64
C TRP A 6 12.67 12.52 19.92
N LEU A 7 13.79 12.43 20.63
CA LEU A 7 14.53 13.61 21.09
C LEU A 7 15.60 14.11 20.11
N PHE A 8 15.86 13.45 19.00
CA PHE A 8 16.97 13.81 18.10
C PHE A 8 16.57 14.69 16.91
N VAL A 9 15.28 14.88 16.63
CA VAL A 9 14.80 15.69 15.49
C VAL A 9 14.62 17.18 15.82
N PHE A 10 14.63 17.57 17.11
CA PHE A 10 14.22 18.91 17.53
C PHE A 10 15.35 19.97 17.67
N CYS A 11 16.57 19.69 17.28
CA CYS A 11 17.71 20.55 17.67
C CYS A 11 18.45 21.27 16.54
N CYS A 12 17.85 21.57 15.38
CA CYS A 12 18.50 22.43 14.36
C CYS A 12 17.52 23.27 13.54
N VAL A 13 16.72 24.11 14.16
CA VAL A 13 15.98 25.14 13.41
C VAL A 13 16.50 26.51 13.79
N THR A 14 17.51 27.00 13.07
CA THR A 14 17.81 28.44 13.00
C THR A 14 17.07 29.00 11.79
N PHE A 15 16.15 29.93 12.05
CA PHE A 15 15.36 30.63 11.03
C PHE A 15 16.27 31.37 10.05
N VAL A 16 16.18 31.04 8.78
CA VAL A 16 16.63 31.87 7.66
C VAL A 16 15.42 32.17 6.80
N SER A 17 14.94 33.39 6.86
CA SER A 17 13.90 33.90 5.96
C SER A 17 14.50 34.09 4.58
N ILE A 18 14.10 33.31 3.59
CA ILE A 18 14.47 33.47 2.18
C ILE A 18 13.20 33.88 1.43
N GLU A 19 13.23 35.05 0.80
CA GLU A 19 12.16 35.47 -0.11
C GLU A 19 12.15 34.54 -1.35
N SER A 20 11.05 33.84 -1.55
CA SER A 20 10.85 32.97 -2.70
C SER A 20 10.34 33.77 -3.89
N TYR A 21 11.11 33.83 -4.96
CA TYR A 21 10.62 34.21 -6.27
C TYR A 21 10.11 32.94 -6.96
N ALA A 22 8.80 32.86 -7.17
CA ALA A 22 8.22 31.83 -8.03
C ALA A 22 8.71 32.05 -9.46
N GLN A 23 9.51 31.13 -9.98
CA GLN A 23 9.75 30.99 -11.42
C GLN A 23 8.68 30.07 -11.98
N ASP A 24 7.95 30.54 -12.99
CA ASP A 24 7.10 29.69 -13.83
C ASP A 24 8.00 28.60 -14.43
N ILE A 25 7.85 27.38 -13.92
CA ILE A 25 8.57 26.22 -14.45
C ILE A 25 7.75 25.69 -15.61
N GLU A 26 8.26 25.85 -16.83
CA GLU A 26 7.72 25.20 -18.00
C GLU A 26 7.67 23.69 -17.75
N GLU A 27 6.47 23.13 -17.72
CA GLU A 27 6.22 21.72 -17.36
C GLU A 27 6.84 20.81 -18.41
N VAL A 28 7.98 20.21 -18.08
CA VAL A 28 8.71 19.30 -18.98
C VAL A 28 8.21 17.89 -18.77
N MET A 29 7.33 17.45 -19.67
CA MET A 29 6.85 16.08 -19.68
C MET A 29 7.97 15.10 -20.05
N VAL A 30 8.19 14.10 -19.20
CA VAL A 30 9.26 13.10 -19.38
C VAL A 30 8.70 11.75 -19.86
N THR A 31 7.42 11.49 -19.63
CA THR A 31 6.80 10.17 -19.85
C THR A 31 6.27 10.02 -21.29
N GLY A 32 6.61 8.92 -21.94
CA GLY A 32 6.05 8.53 -23.24
C GLY A 32 6.70 9.11 -24.49
N SER A 33 7.72 9.98 -24.37
CA SER A 33 8.44 10.52 -25.51
C SER A 33 9.89 10.86 -25.16
N TYR A 34 10.83 10.59 -26.09
CA TYR A 34 12.19 11.15 -26.04
C TYR A 34 12.26 12.61 -26.51
N ILE A 35 11.16 13.12 -27.06
CA ILE A 35 11.07 14.48 -27.54
C ILE A 35 10.33 15.29 -26.47
N LYS A 36 10.95 16.34 -25.98
CA LYS A 36 10.35 17.27 -25.02
C LYS A 36 9.18 18.00 -25.71
N GLY A 37 8.02 17.98 -25.09
CA GLY A 37 6.80 18.60 -25.60
C GLY A 37 5.76 18.79 -24.48
N SER A 38 4.66 19.42 -24.82
CA SER A 38 3.50 19.56 -23.93
C SER A 38 2.77 18.24 -23.74
N ALA A 39 2.15 18.03 -22.58
CA ALA A 39 1.34 16.86 -22.23
C ALA A 39 0.22 16.58 -23.23
N THR A 40 -0.28 17.64 -23.85
CA THR A 40 -1.40 17.60 -24.82
C THR A 40 -0.98 17.39 -26.27
N ASP A 41 0.29 17.62 -26.61
CA ASP A 41 0.79 17.61 -27.99
C ASP A 41 1.41 16.27 -28.40
N GLY A 42 1.48 15.31 -27.48
CA GLY A 42 1.99 13.95 -27.73
C GLY A 42 0.99 13.11 -28.53
N ALA A 43 1.51 12.10 -29.27
CA ALA A 43 0.69 11.12 -29.97
C ALA A 43 -0.20 10.30 -29.00
N SER A 44 0.20 10.23 -27.74
CA SER A 44 -0.51 9.56 -26.63
C SER A 44 -0.66 10.56 -25.49
N PRO A 45 -1.89 10.98 -25.15
CA PRO A 45 -2.12 11.93 -24.07
C PRO A 45 -1.69 11.35 -22.71
N VAL A 46 -0.98 12.15 -21.95
CA VAL A 46 -0.56 11.85 -20.57
C VAL A 46 -1.50 12.58 -19.62
N GLU A 47 -2.08 11.85 -18.69
CA GLU A 47 -2.80 12.43 -17.55
C GLU A 47 -1.79 12.86 -16.49
N ILE A 48 -1.93 14.07 -16.00
CA ILE A 48 -1.09 14.61 -14.93
C ILE A 48 -1.96 14.81 -13.70
N ILE A 49 -1.51 14.26 -12.57
CA ILE A 49 -2.05 14.52 -11.24
C ILE A 49 -0.99 15.35 -10.53
N ASP A 50 -1.22 16.62 -10.40
CA ASP A 50 -0.31 17.56 -9.76
C ASP A 50 -0.41 17.52 -8.23
N ARG A 51 0.45 18.27 -7.57
CA ARG A 51 0.51 18.32 -6.11
C ARG A 51 -0.78 18.84 -5.51
N ASP A 52 -1.37 19.88 -6.08
CA ASP A 52 -2.62 20.46 -5.60
C ASP A 52 -3.75 19.41 -5.63
N THR A 53 -3.85 18.64 -6.71
CA THR A 53 -4.81 17.53 -6.81
C THR A 53 -4.55 16.45 -5.77
N ILE A 54 -3.28 16.09 -5.50
CA ILE A 54 -2.90 15.10 -4.48
C ILE A 54 -3.36 15.57 -3.09
N GLU A 55 -3.21 16.86 -2.78
CA GLU A 55 -3.63 17.46 -1.52
C GLU A 55 -5.16 17.55 -1.42
N ASP A 56 -5.84 17.96 -2.49
CA ASP A 56 -7.29 18.08 -2.54
C ASP A 56 -8.02 16.75 -2.30
N ILE A 57 -7.47 15.63 -2.79
CA ILE A 57 -8.03 14.30 -2.51
C ILE A 57 -7.67 13.77 -1.12
N GLY A 58 -6.83 14.48 -0.36
CA GLY A 58 -6.39 14.06 0.97
C GLY A 58 -5.58 12.76 0.97
N ALA A 59 -4.77 12.52 -0.07
CA ALA A 59 -4.02 11.29 -0.20
C ALA A 59 -2.93 11.17 0.89
N THR A 60 -3.06 10.18 1.76
CA THR A 60 -2.04 9.84 2.77
C THR A 60 -0.98 8.90 2.24
N THR A 61 -1.35 8.05 1.28
CA THR A 61 -0.48 7.07 0.64
C THR A 61 -0.54 7.17 -0.89
N ILE A 62 0.41 6.54 -1.56
CA ILE A 62 0.36 6.41 -3.04
C ILE A 62 -0.86 5.57 -3.48
N ALA A 63 -1.31 4.63 -2.64
CA ALA A 63 -2.51 3.86 -2.91
C ALA A 63 -3.75 4.75 -3.08
N ASP A 64 -3.86 5.83 -2.30
CA ASP A 64 -4.99 6.77 -2.38
C ASP A 64 -4.97 7.54 -3.70
N ILE A 65 -3.80 7.95 -4.17
CA ILE A 65 -3.64 8.57 -5.49
C ILE A 65 -4.07 7.58 -6.58
N THR A 66 -3.61 6.33 -6.52
CA THR A 66 -3.86 5.33 -7.56
C THR A 66 -5.30 4.85 -7.60
N ARG A 67 -6.02 4.85 -6.47
CA ARG A 67 -7.46 4.56 -6.40
C ARG A 67 -8.29 5.58 -7.18
N ASN A 68 -7.84 6.81 -7.24
CA ASN A 68 -8.49 7.89 -7.99
C ASN A 68 -8.21 7.86 -9.50
N LEU A 69 -7.31 7.00 -9.99
CA LEU A 69 -7.08 6.81 -11.41
C LEU A 69 -8.25 6.08 -12.08
N SER A 70 -8.96 6.75 -12.97
CA SER A 70 -10.11 6.18 -13.68
C SER A 70 -9.78 4.94 -14.51
N VAL A 71 -8.52 4.75 -14.86
CA VAL A 71 -8.01 3.62 -15.66
C VAL A 71 -7.40 2.51 -14.82
N ASN A 72 -7.32 2.67 -13.49
CA ASN A 72 -6.83 1.64 -12.57
C ASN A 72 -7.96 0.65 -12.27
N SER A 73 -7.76 -0.63 -12.54
CA SER A 73 -8.78 -1.67 -12.36
C SER A 73 -8.14 -3.01 -11.98
N GLY A 74 -8.60 -3.59 -10.88
CA GLY A 74 -8.07 -4.88 -10.37
C GLY A 74 -6.69 -4.76 -9.74
N SER A 75 -6.35 -3.60 -9.21
CA SER A 75 -5.18 -3.43 -8.33
C SER A 75 -5.47 -3.97 -6.93
N GLU A 76 -4.43 -4.41 -6.26
CA GLU A 76 -4.48 -4.91 -4.88
C GLU A 76 -3.99 -3.80 -3.94
N ASN A 77 -4.86 -2.85 -3.62
CA ASN A 77 -4.56 -1.65 -2.83
C ASN A 77 -5.40 -1.57 -1.54
N ASN A 78 -5.99 -2.68 -1.13
CA ASN A 78 -6.76 -2.73 0.10
C ASN A 78 -5.83 -3.02 1.27
N SER A 79 -6.09 -2.39 2.41
CA SER A 79 -5.37 -2.67 3.65
C SER A 79 -5.99 -3.81 4.44
N ASP A 80 -6.93 -4.57 3.86
CA ASP A 80 -7.57 -5.67 4.55
C ASP A 80 -6.75 -6.97 4.49
N SER A 81 -6.78 -7.72 5.57
CA SER A 81 -6.08 -8.98 5.70
C SER A 81 -6.80 -10.16 5.04
N PHE A 82 -8.04 -9.96 4.58
CA PHE A 82 -8.86 -11.00 3.99
C PHE A 82 -8.54 -11.22 2.52
N THR A 83 -8.39 -10.14 1.75
CA THR A 83 -8.12 -10.20 0.30
C THR A 83 -6.64 -10.17 -0.02
N GLN A 84 -5.79 -9.68 0.90
CA GLN A 84 -4.35 -9.48 0.69
C GLN A 84 -3.48 -10.25 1.69
N GLY A 85 -3.63 -11.56 1.76
CA GLY A 85 -2.92 -12.39 2.74
C GLY A 85 -1.39 -12.29 2.72
N ALA A 86 -0.76 -12.16 1.55
CA ALA A 86 0.70 -12.11 1.40
C ALA A 86 1.24 -10.72 1.02
N THR A 87 0.35 -9.77 0.69
CA THR A 87 0.70 -8.46 0.13
C THR A 87 0.20 -7.29 0.99
N GLN A 88 -0.12 -7.55 2.26
CA GLN A 88 -0.55 -6.53 3.21
C GLN A 88 0.48 -5.40 3.32
N GLY A 89 -0.01 -4.17 3.49
CA GLY A 89 0.83 -2.97 3.51
C GLY A 89 1.42 -2.57 2.16
N THR A 90 1.19 -3.36 1.09
CA THR A 90 1.63 -3.01 -0.26
C THR A 90 0.51 -2.38 -1.08
N SER A 91 0.89 -1.68 -2.12
CA SER A 91 -0.03 -1.23 -3.16
C SER A 91 0.58 -1.40 -4.55
N ASN A 92 -0.27 -1.49 -5.56
CA ASN A 92 0.14 -1.64 -6.94
C ASN A 92 -0.82 -0.95 -7.90
N VAL A 93 -0.44 -0.86 -9.15
CA VAL A 93 -1.26 -0.24 -10.21
C VAL A 93 -1.51 -1.25 -11.31
N ASN A 94 -2.77 -1.39 -11.71
CA ASN A 94 -3.19 -2.24 -12.81
C ASN A 94 -3.97 -1.42 -13.83
N LEU A 95 -3.27 -0.84 -14.78
CA LEU A 95 -3.92 -0.02 -15.80
C LEU A 95 -4.79 -0.87 -16.72
N ARG A 96 -6.06 -0.50 -16.81
CA ARG A 96 -7.07 -1.14 -17.67
C ARG A 96 -7.32 -2.62 -17.35
N GLY A 97 -6.89 -3.12 -16.19
CA GLY A 97 -7.05 -4.52 -15.83
C GLY A 97 -6.23 -5.50 -16.66
N LEU A 98 -5.15 -5.05 -17.30
CA LEU A 98 -4.32 -5.88 -18.18
C LEU A 98 -3.23 -6.68 -17.45
N GLY A 99 -3.25 -6.64 -16.13
CA GLY A 99 -2.30 -7.33 -15.25
C GLY A 99 -1.23 -6.42 -14.67
N LEU A 100 -0.83 -6.71 -13.43
CA LEU A 100 0.13 -5.89 -12.68
C LEU A 100 1.51 -5.85 -13.35
N SER A 101 1.94 -6.96 -13.95
CA SER A 101 3.21 -7.05 -14.68
C SER A 101 3.20 -6.32 -16.03
N SER A 102 2.04 -5.83 -16.48
CA SER A 102 1.89 -5.09 -17.74
C SER A 102 1.88 -3.57 -17.55
N THR A 103 1.88 -3.09 -16.29
CA THR A 103 1.92 -1.66 -15.93
C THR A 103 3.32 -1.31 -15.45
N LEU A 104 4.01 -0.45 -16.17
CA LEU A 104 5.35 -0.02 -15.80
C LEU A 104 5.31 1.12 -14.80
N ILE A 105 6.00 0.95 -13.68
CA ILE A 105 6.19 1.97 -12.65
C ILE A 105 7.57 2.59 -12.77
N LEU A 106 7.60 3.91 -12.88
CA LEU A 106 8.81 4.71 -12.91
C LEU A 106 8.84 5.70 -11.75
N VAL A 107 10.04 6.04 -11.31
CA VAL A 107 10.34 7.18 -10.44
C VAL A 107 11.35 8.06 -11.18
N ASP A 108 10.98 9.30 -11.49
CA ASP A 108 11.78 10.23 -12.31
C ASP A 108 12.31 9.60 -13.60
N GLY A 109 11.45 8.85 -14.29
CA GLY A 109 11.76 8.17 -15.54
C GLY A 109 12.63 6.91 -15.39
N ARG A 110 12.99 6.49 -14.17
CA ARG A 110 13.79 5.28 -13.90
C ARG A 110 12.89 4.17 -13.37
N ARG A 111 13.11 2.93 -13.84
CA ARG A 111 12.35 1.76 -13.36
C ARG A 111 12.52 1.56 -11.87
N HIS A 112 11.40 1.38 -11.17
CA HIS A 112 11.42 1.00 -9.77
C HIS A 112 11.61 -0.53 -9.62
N THR A 113 12.17 -0.94 -8.49
CA THR A 113 12.42 -2.36 -8.17
C THR A 113 11.10 -3.10 -7.89
N LEU A 114 11.00 -4.33 -8.38
CA LEU A 114 9.91 -5.23 -8.03
C LEU A 114 9.98 -5.61 -6.55
N THR A 115 8.81 -5.78 -5.92
CA THR A 115 8.75 -6.32 -4.56
C THR A 115 9.16 -7.80 -4.52
N GLY A 116 9.59 -8.28 -3.35
CA GLY A 116 9.87 -9.70 -3.13
C GLY A 116 8.62 -10.57 -2.94
N ALA A 117 7.43 -9.96 -2.83
CA ALA A 117 6.15 -10.65 -2.76
C ALA A 117 5.53 -10.78 -4.15
N THR A 118 4.59 -11.72 -4.31
CA THR A 118 3.76 -11.86 -5.50
C THR A 118 2.33 -11.48 -5.17
N ALA A 119 1.64 -10.91 -6.14
CA ALA A 119 0.22 -10.63 -6.07
C ALA A 119 -0.62 -11.91 -5.95
N ASN A 120 -1.90 -11.78 -5.65
CA ASN A 120 -2.81 -12.94 -5.49
C ASN A 120 -2.92 -13.80 -6.75
N ASP A 121 -2.71 -13.23 -7.93
CA ASP A 121 -2.67 -13.94 -9.21
C ASP A 121 -1.27 -14.54 -9.52
N GLY A 122 -0.30 -14.37 -8.64
CA GLY A 122 1.08 -14.83 -8.80
C GLY A 122 1.98 -13.89 -9.60
N SER A 123 1.49 -12.75 -10.08
CA SER A 123 2.31 -11.78 -10.82
C SER A 123 3.28 -11.01 -9.91
N ALA A 124 4.44 -10.67 -10.48
CA ALA A 124 5.37 -9.72 -9.86
C ALA A 124 4.87 -8.30 -10.07
N PHE A 125 5.07 -7.44 -9.09
CA PHE A 125 4.64 -6.04 -9.13
C PHE A 125 5.62 -5.12 -8.39
N VAL A 126 5.45 -3.82 -8.59
CA VAL A 126 6.14 -2.77 -7.81
C VAL A 126 5.25 -2.35 -6.66
N ASN A 127 5.78 -2.39 -5.44
CA ASN A 127 5.09 -1.82 -4.28
C ASN A 127 5.15 -0.29 -4.35
N THR A 128 4.05 0.34 -4.73
CA THR A 128 3.97 1.79 -4.83
C THR A 128 3.93 2.51 -3.48
N ASN A 129 3.55 1.83 -2.39
CA ASN A 129 3.65 2.39 -1.04
C ASN A 129 5.10 2.58 -0.58
N ALA A 130 6.08 1.97 -1.27
CA ALA A 130 7.49 2.25 -1.03
C ALA A 130 7.94 3.64 -1.53
N ILE A 131 7.08 4.38 -2.24
CA ILE A 131 7.36 5.71 -2.78
C ILE A 131 6.89 6.76 -1.76
N PRO A 132 7.78 7.61 -1.21
CA PRO A 132 7.40 8.64 -0.25
C PRO A 132 6.48 9.70 -0.86
N THR A 133 5.21 9.75 -0.44
CA THR A 133 4.20 10.68 -0.98
C THR A 133 4.61 12.15 -0.83
N VAL A 134 5.31 12.50 0.26
CA VAL A 134 5.84 13.85 0.51
C VAL A 134 6.85 14.31 -0.54
N ALA A 135 7.55 13.37 -1.15
CA ALA A 135 8.55 13.66 -2.19
C ALA A 135 7.93 13.80 -3.59
N VAL A 136 6.67 13.41 -3.78
CA VAL A 136 6.02 13.43 -5.09
C VAL A 136 5.54 14.84 -5.42
N GLU A 137 5.99 15.36 -6.56
CA GLU A 137 5.54 16.62 -7.17
C GLU A 137 4.27 16.41 -7.99
N ARG A 138 4.30 15.38 -8.83
CA ARG A 138 3.17 14.99 -9.68
C ARG A 138 3.28 13.53 -10.11
N VAL A 139 2.18 12.97 -10.54
CA VAL A 139 2.12 11.64 -11.16
C VAL A 139 1.71 11.78 -12.63
N GLU A 140 2.52 11.24 -13.51
CA GLU A 140 2.27 11.22 -14.96
C GLU A 140 1.79 9.82 -15.36
N VAL A 141 0.60 9.72 -15.94
CA VAL A 141 -0.03 8.46 -16.35
C VAL A 141 -0.19 8.42 -17.87
N LEU A 142 0.63 7.60 -18.50
CA LEU A 142 0.49 7.27 -19.92
C LEU A 142 -0.48 6.09 -20.05
N LYS A 143 -1.70 6.38 -20.51
CA LYS A 143 -2.82 5.40 -20.55
C LYS A 143 -2.74 4.43 -21.72
N GLU A 144 -1.85 4.66 -22.65
CA GLU A 144 -1.66 3.81 -23.83
C GLU A 144 -0.40 2.95 -23.71
N GLY A 145 -0.37 1.87 -24.50
CA GLY A 145 0.79 0.99 -24.52
C GLY A 145 2.05 1.70 -25.01
N ALA A 146 3.09 1.67 -24.22
CA ALA A 146 4.40 2.27 -24.52
C ALA A 146 5.51 1.21 -24.67
N ALA A 147 5.14 -0.01 -25.04
CA ALA A 147 6.07 -1.14 -25.17
C ALA A 147 7.20 -0.91 -26.17
N SER A 148 6.97 -0.08 -27.19
CA SER A 148 7.99 0.31 -28.16
C SER A 148 9.13 1.16 -27.57
N ILE A 149 8.83 1.89 -26.47
CA ILE A 149 9.80 2.77 -25.80
C ILE A 149 10.38 2.07 -24.55
N TYR A 150 9.51 1.42 -23.79
CA TYR A 150 9.84 0.92 -22.46
C TYR A 150 9.89 -0.61 -22.36
N GLY A 151 9.53 -1.36 -23.41
CA GLY A 151 9.52 -2.81 -23.39
C GLY A 151 8.19 -3.42 -22.92
N SER A 152 8.19 -4.75 -22.71
CA SER A 152 7.00 -5.58 -22.48
C SER A 152 6.20 -5.18 -21.23
N ASP A 153 6.82 -4.58 -20.23
CA ASP A 153 6.20 -4.23 -18.96
C ASP A 153 5.28 -2.99 -19.07
N ALA A 154 5.35 -2.29 -20.22
CA ALA A 154 4.56 -1.09 -20.49
C ALA A 154 3.43 -1.32 -21.51
N VAL A 155 2.91 -2.54 -21.61
CA VAL A 155 1.80 -2.89 -22.52
C VAL A 155 0.49 -2.23 -22.08
N ALA A 156 0.23 -2.20 -20.79
CA ALA A 156 -0.95 -1.54 -20.24
C ALA A 156 -0.78 -0.02 -20.13
N GLY A 157 0.44 0.45 -19.98
CA GLY A 157 0.76 1.86 -19.81
C GLY A 157 1.92 2.08 -18.86
N VAL A 158 2.16 3.35 -18.53
CA VAL A 158 3.26 3.77 -17.64
C VAL A 158 2.72 4.73 -16.59
N VAL A 159 3.13 4.53 -15.34
CA VAL A 159 2.91 5.48 -14.25
C VAL A 159 4.27 5.96 -13.77
N ASN A 160 4.51 7.27 -13.86
CA ASN A 160 5.78 7.87 -13.51
C ASN A 160 5.58 8.88 -12.38
N TYR A 161 6.20 8.63 -11.25
CA TYR A 161 6.18 9.51 -10.08
C TYR A 161 7.35 10.47 -10.20
N ILE A 162 7.06 11.75 -10.36
CA ILE A 162 8.04 12.83 -10.45
C ILE A 162 8.25 13.42 -9.08
N PHE A 163 9.50 13.52 -8.63
CA PHE A 163 9.85 14.00 -7.30
C PHE A 163 10.15 15.50 -7.27
N ARG A 164 9.94 16.12 -6.12
CA ARG A 164 10.16 17.55 -5.79
C ARG A 164 11.64 17.89 -5.69
N ARG A 165 12.42 17.62 -6.74
CA ARG A 165 13.89 17.74 -6.74
C ARG A 165 14.39 19.18 -6.68
N ASP A 166 13.60 20.13 -7.15
CA ASP A 166 13.96 21.57 -7.20
C ASP A 166 13.27 22.37 -6.09
N PHE A 167 12.71 21.69 -5.08
CA PHE A 167 12.07 22.32 -3.94
C PHE A 167 13.05 23.20 -3.16
N THR A 168 12.60 24.40 -2.74
CA THR A 168 13.37 25.32 -1.89
C THR A 168 12.47 25.85 -0.78
N GLY A 169 13.00 25.88 0.43
CA GLY A 169 12.26 26.28 1.62
C GLY A 169 12.00 25.11 2.56
N VAL A 170 10.98 25.25 3.39
CA VAL A 170 10.51 24.19 4.30
C VAL A 170 8.99 24.15 4.27
N GLU A 171 8.45 22.94 4.25
CA GLU A 171 7.02 22.67 4.31
C GLU A 171 6.78 21.57 5.34
N PHE A 172 5.76 21.77 6.17
CA PHE A 172 5.27 20.80 7.13
C PHE A 172 3.82 20.53 6.81
N GLU A 173 3.46 19.26 6.77
CA GLU A 173 2.08 18.84 6.57
C GLU A 173 1.69 17.93 7.74
N PHE A 174 0.49 18.13 8.26
CA PHE A 174 -0.17 17.25 9.20
C PHE A 174 -1.57 16.97 8.67
N SER A 175 -1.91 15.71 8.59
CA SER A 175 -3.24 15.24 8.18
C SER A 175 -3.74 14.23 9.18
N SER A 176 -5.00 14.35 9.57
CA SER A 176 -5.70 13.38 10.41
C SER A 176 -7.05 13.11 9.77
N GLN A 177 -7.33 11.85 9.47
CA GLN A 177 -8.58 11.40 8.89
C GLN A 177 -9.21 10.40 9.83
N GLU A 178 -10.51 10.50 10.06
CA GLU A 178 -11.27 9.60 10.92
C GLU A 178 -12.44 9.02 10.13
N ALA A 179 -12.63 7.72 10.22
CA ALA A 179 -13.77 7.04 9.60
C ALA A 179 -15.02 7.20 10.47
N ASP A 180 -16.11 7.67 9.87
CA ASP A 180 -17.39 7.92 10.57
C ASP A 180 -17.98 6.68 11.27
N ILE A 181 -17.61 5.48 10.81
CA ILE A 181 -18.25 4.22 11.23
C ILE A 181 -17.64 3.66 12.51
N SER A 182 -16.32 3.81 12.72
CA SER A 182 -15.61 3.08 13.79
C SER A 182 -14.67 3.95 14.62
N GLY A 183 -14.44 5.20 14.20
CA GLY A 183 -13.36 6.01 14.77
C GLY A 183 -11.96 5.51 14.40
N GLN A 184 -11.83 4.72 13.33
CA GLN A 184 -10.53 4.38 12.76
C GLN A 184 -9.86 5.65 12.24
N THR A 185 -8.57 5.82 12.50
CA THR A 185 -7.82 7.03 12.16
C THR A 185 -6.61 6.73 11.29
N ASP A 186 -6.32 7.64 10.37
CA ASP A 186 -5.06 7.74 9.64
C ASP A 186 -4.41 9.07 10.01
N ASP A 187 -3.37 9.05 10.83
CA ASP A 187 -2.61 10.22 11.26
C ASP A 187 -1.28 10.30 10.52
N ARG A 188 -1.08 11.37 9.73
CA ARG A 188 0.13 11.57 8.95
C ARG A 188 0.84 12.86 9.34
N MET A 189 2.15 12.78 9.44
CA MET A 189 3.03 13.93 9.56
C MET A 189 4.13 13.85 8.53
N SER A 190 4.40 14.95 7.83
CA SER A 190 5.48 15.01 6.86
C SER A 190 6.22 16.34 6.91
N VAL A 191 7.46 16.32 6.45
CA VAL A 191 8.32 17.48 6.30
C VAL A 191 9.14 17.35 5.02
N ILE A 192 9.26 18.45 4.28
CA ILE A 192 10.22 18.57 3.20
C ILE A 192 11.01 19.86 3.38
N TRP A 193 12.31 19.76 3.19
CA TRP A 193 13.24 20.89 3.22
C TRP A 193 14.13 20.87 1.99
N GLY A 194 14.31 22.00 1.37
CA GLY A 194 15.19 22.14 0.22
C GLY A 194 15.97 23.44 0.23
N ALA A 195 17.17 23.39 -0.32
CA ALA A 195 18.07 24.53 -0.45
C ALA A 195 18.80 24.50 -1.79
N LYS A 196 18.92 25.67 -2.42
CA LYS A 196 19.66 25.86 -3.67
C LYS A 196 20.79 26.86 -3.45
N ASN A 197 21.99 26.50 -3.89
CA ASN A 197 23.16 27.36 -3.84
C ASN A 197 23.92 27.28 -5.15
N GLY A 198 23.82 28.36 -5.95
CA GLY A 198 24.44 28.40 -7.28
C GLY A 198 23.98 27.23 -8.17
N ASN A 199 24.95 26.35 -8.48
CA ASN A 199 24.71 25.20 -9.34
C ASN A 199 24.25 23.94 -8.59
N SER A 200 24.13 24.00 -7.28
CA SER A 200 23.79 22.86 -6.44
C SER A 200 22.42 23.00 -5.85
N ASN A 201 21.66 21.90 -5.83
CA ASN A 201 20.39 21.78 -5.18
C ASN A 201 20.38 20.57 -4.23
N PHE A 202 19.74 20.72 -3.09
CA PHE A 202 19.62 19.69 -2.07
C PHE A 202 18.19 19.66 -1.53
N VAL A 203 17.59 18.49 -1.44
CA VAL A 203 16.25 18.25 -0.90
C VAL A 203 16.29 17.10 0.08
N LEU A 204 15.64 17.25 1.21
CA LEU A 204 15.35 16.18 2.18
C LEU A 204 13.87 16.18 2.48
N ALA A 205 13.28 14.99 2.55
CA ALA A 205 11.90 14.79 2.97
C ALA A 205 11.79 13.59 3.90
N ALA A 206 10.86 13.66 4.83
CA ALA A 206 10.50 12.54 5.71
C ALA A 206 9.01 12.58 6.01
N SER A 207 8.40 11.40 6.16
CA SER A 207 7.02 11.26 6.58
C SER A 207 6.82 10.05 7.46
N VAL A 208 5.82 10.16 8.34
CA VAL A 208 5.31 9.05 9.15
C VAL A 208 3.79 8.99 8.96
N LEU A 209 3.24 7.79 8.91
CA LEU A 209 1.81 7.51 8.93
C LEU A 209 1.57 6.47 10.01
N ASP A 210 0.60 6.74 10.87
CA ASP A 210 0.05 5.83 11.87
C ASP A 210 -1.42 5.59 11.49
N ARG A 211 -1.75 4.36 11.15
CA ARG A 211 -3.09 3.91 10.77
C ARG A 211 -3.63 2.97 11.80
N SER A 212 -4.68 3.36 12.50
CA SER A 212 -5.35 2.50 13.46
C SER A 212 -6.20 1.42 12.77
N PRO A 213 -6.34 0.22 13.38
CA PRO A 213 -7.09 -0.87 12.78
C PRO A 213 -8.61 -0.66 12.85
N MET A 214 -9.34 -1.29 11.91
CA MET A 214 -10.78 -1.46 11.95
C MET A 214 -11.12 -2.92 11.71
N SER A 215 -11.80 -3.55 12.66
CA SER A 215 -12.25 -4.94 12.51
C SER A 215 -13.54 -5.03 11.68
N GLY A 216 -13.85 -6.22 11.18
CA GLY A 216 -15.12 -6.47 10.51
C GLY A 216 -16.35 -6.23 11.43
N ALA A 217 -16.20 -6.45 12.74
CA ALA A 217 -17.26 -6.16 13.70
C ALA A 217 -17.51 -4.66 13.87
N ASP A 218 -16.47 -3.84 13.78
CA ASP A 218 -16.57 -2.38 13.85
C ASP A 218 -17.16 -1.81 12.56
N PHE A 219 -16.83 -2.41 11.40
CA PHE A 219 -17.33 -1.99 10.10
C PHE A 219 -18.82 -2.32 9.91
N ASP A 220 -19.18 -3.60 9.98
CA ASP A 220 -20.56 -4.09 9.90
C ASP A 220 -20.71 -5.42 10.65
N PRO A 221 -21.26 -5.40 11.89
CA PRO A 221 -21.43 -6.61 12.68
C PRO A 221 -22.30 -7.68 11.99
N SER A 222 -23.20 -7.29 11.10
CA SER A 222 -24.10 -8.23 10.41
C SER A 222 -23.38 -8.97 9.29
N LEU A 223 -22.57 -8.27 8.50
CA LEU A 223 -21.75 -8.87 7.43
C LEU A 223 -20.62 -9.71 8.01
N ALA A 224 -20.03 -9.26 9.12
CA ALA A 224 -18.99 -10.00 9.81
C ALA A 224 -19.41 -11.42 10.21
N GLN A 225 -20.68 -11.61 10.62
CA GLN A 225 -21.22 -12.93 10.97
C GLN A 225 -21.30 -13.91 9.80
N LEU A 226 -21.19 -13.44 8.56
CA LEU A 226 -21.18 -14.30 7.36
C LEU A 226 -19.83 -14.97 7.12
N GLY A 227 -18.76 -14.45 7.70
CA GLY A 227 -17.41 -15.01 7.59
C GLY A 227 -17.25 -16.25 8.48
N ILE A 228 -17.55 -17.45 7.95
CA ILE A 228 -17.48 -18.70 8.68
C ILE A 228 -16.44 -19.62 8.04
N SER A 229 -15.43 -20.03 8.81
CA SER A 229 -14.52 -21.10 8.42
C SER A 229 -15.12 -22.45 8.80
N GLY A 230 -15.21 -23.32 7.82
CA GLY A 230 -15.55 -24.72 8.06
C GLY A 230 -14.34 -25.60 8.40
N LEU A 231 -13.16 -25.02 8.50
CA LEU A 231 -11.91 -25.71 8.83
C LEU A 231 -11.60 -25.65 10.32
N GLY A 232 -12.63 -25.63 11.17
CA GLY A 232 -12.48 -25.74 12.61
C GLY A 232 -11.96 -27.10 13.07
N THR A 233 -11.92 -27.30 14.37
CA THR A 233 -11.48 -28.55 15.00
C THR A 233 -12.46 -29.68 14.72
N SER A 234 -12.24 -30.42 13.66
CA SER A 234 -13.06 -31.55 13.23
C SER A 234 -12.21 -32.56 12.46
N PHE A 235 -12.64 -33.81 12.47
CA PHE A 235 -12.07 -34.81 11.56
C PHE A 235 -13.13 -35.45 10.68
N LEU A 236 -12.70 -35.81 9.49
CA LEU A 236 -13.45 -36.70 8.59
C LEU A 236 -12.85 -38.09 8.69
N LEU A 237 -13.65 -39.07 9.08
CA LEU A 237 -13.22 -40.43 9.19
C LEU A 237 -13.33 -41.13 7.83
N PHE A 238 -12.25 -41.73 7.36
CA PHE A 238 -12.24 -42.48 6.10
C PHE A 238 -12.80 -43.90 6.23
N GLY A 239 -12.94 -44.41 7.46
CA GLY A 239 -13.45 -45.77 7.72
C GLY A 239 -14.22 -45.83 9.04
N PRO A 240 -14.91 -46.97 9.31
CA PRO A 240 -15.57 -47.13 10.59
C PRO A 240 -14.56 -47.14 11.72
N SER A 241 -14.89 -46.46 12.81
CA SER A 241 -14.01 -46.36 13.97
C SER A 241 -14.82 -46.43 15.25
N THR A 242 -14.27 -47.07 16.28
CA THR A 242 -14.80 -47.05 17.63
C THR A 242 -13.72 -46.53 18.59
N VAL A 243 -14.09 -45.54 19.38
CA VAL A 243 -13.24 -44.94 20.42
C VAL A 243 -13.86 -45.30 21.77
N ASP A 244 -13.14 -46.07 22.56
CA ASP A 244 -13.69 -46.68 23.79
C ASP A 244 -13.77 -45.67 24.97
N SER A 245 -12.99 -44.59 24.94
CA SER A 245 -12.95 -43.65 26.05
C SER A 245 -12.46 -42.27 25.64
N GLY A 246 -12.66 -41.25 26.53
CA GLY A 246 -12.29 -39.88 26.28
C GLY A 246 -13.37 -39.02 25.66
N PRO A 247 -13.09 -37.78 25.33
CA PRO A 247 -14.08 -36.83 24.82
C PRO A 247 -14.68 -37.22 23.47
N TYR A 248 -14.02 -38.13 22.73
CA TYR A 248 -14.49 -38.68 21.43
C TYR A 248 -15.01 -40.10 21.53
N ALA A 249 -15.35 -40.58 22.74
CA ALA A 249 -15.90 -41.94 22.89
C ALA A 249 -17.17 -42.13 22.05
N GLY A 250 -17.22 -43.19 21.24
CA GLY A 250 -18.35 -43.46 20.37
C GLY A 250 -17.97 -44.35 19.19
N THR A 251 -19.01 -44.78 18.45
CA THR A 251 -18.84 -45.54 17.20
C THR A 251 -19.22 -44.64 16.02
N TYR A 252 -18.36 -44.57 15.06
CA TYR A 252 -18.44 -43.67 13.93
C TYR A 252 -18.51 -44.43 12.60
N SER A 253 -19.33 -43.91 11.70
CA SER A 253 -19.46 -44.44 10.33
C SER A 253 -18.36 -43.92 9.39
N PRO A 254 -18.08 -44.61 8.29
CA PRO A 254 -17.21 -44.09 7.25
C PRO A 254 -17.71 -42.72 6.74
N PHE A 255 -16.79 -41.80 6.47
CA PHE A 255 -17.05 -40.44 6.01
C PHE A 255 -17.92 -39.60 6.95
N GLN A 256 -17.97 -39.97 8.22
CA GLN A 256 -18.62 -39.15 9.24
C GLN A 256 -17.73 -37.99 9.64
N ASN A 257 -18.31 -36.77 9.70
CA ASN A 257 -17.69 -35.62 10.33
C ASN A 257 -17.88 -35.69 11.85
N VAL A 258 -16.81 -35.52 12.59
CA VAL A 258 -16.80 -35.52 14.05
C VAL A 258 -16.27 -34.19 14.53
N ALA A 259 -17.14 -33.35 15.08
CA ALA A 259 -16.76 -32.08 15.67
C ALA A 259 -16.03 -32.29 17.00
N ASP A 260 -15.15 -31.35 17.33
CA ASP A 260 -14.55 -31.26 18.67
C ASP A 260 -15.67 -31.12 19.72
N PRO A 261 -15.72 -31.98 20.74
CA PRO A 261 -16.68 -31.88 21.85
C PRO A 261 -16.62 -30.54 22.57
N SER A 262 -15.47 -29.85 22.54
CA SER A 262 -15.26 -28.53 23.12
C SER A 262 -15.56 -27.37 22.15
N CYS A 263 -16.09 -27.66 20.96
CA CYS A 263 -16.31 -26.69 19.89
C CYS A 263 -17.00 -25.42 20.38
N VAL A 264 -18.17 -25.57 21.00
CA VAL A 264 -18.96 -24.43 21.52
C VAL A 264 -18.28 -23.75 22.70
N ALA A 265 -17.63 -24.51 23.57
CA ALA A 265 -16.88 -23.95 24.70
C ALA A 265 -15.68 -23.10 24.24
N ASN A 266 -15.10 -23.44 23.10
CA ASN A 266 -14.01 -22.71 22.45
C ASN A 266 -14.53 -21.66 21.42
N GLN A 267 -15.78 -21.21 21.57
CA GLN A 267 -16.40 -20.20 20.69
C GLN A 267 -16.58 -20.65 19.21
N GLY A 268 -16.50 -21.94 18.96
CA GLY A 268 -16.86 -22.51 17.65
C GLY A 268 -18.38 -22.67 17.50
N ILE A 269 -18.79 -22.96 16.28
CA ILE A 269 -20.18 -23.28 15.92
C ILE A 269 -20.26 -24.68 15.34
N LEU A 270 -21.31 -25.42 15.68
CA LEU A 270 -21.59 -26.72 15.09
C LEU A 270 -22.30 -26.52 13.75
N ILE A 271 -21.70 -27.00 12.69
CA ILE A 271 -22.23 -26.94 11.33
C ILE A 271 -22.72 -28.32 10.93
N PRO A 272 -24.04 -28.53 10.75
CA PRO A 272 -24.58 -29.82 10.30
C PRO A 272 -24.00 -30.23 8.94
N GLN A 273 -23.67 -31.48 8.82
CA GLN A 273 -23.19 -32.13 7.59
C GLN A 273 -24.12 -33.28 7.20
N ALA A 274 -23.97 -33.80 5.99
CA ALA A 274 -24.73 -34.98 5.54
C ALA A 274 -24.53 -36.18 6.46
N SER A 275 -23.38 -36.29 7.11
CA SER A 275 -23.07 -37.30 8.13
C SER A 275 -22.33 -36.67 9.28
N GLY A 276 -23.03 -36.43 10.40
CA GLY A 276 -22.47 -35.84 11.61
C GLY A 276 -22.45 -34.30 11.60
N GLU A 277 -21.55 -33.76 12.37
CA GLU A 277 -21.37 -32.29 12.53
C GLU A 277 -19.90 -31.94 12.37
N ARG A 278 -19.66 -30.70 11.92
CA ARG A 278 -18.35 -30.12 11.85
C ARG A 278 -18.29 -28.90 12.77
N CYS A 279 -17.20 -28.75 13.51
CA CYS A 279 -16.91 -27.54 14.23
C CYS A 279 -16.42 -26.47 13.23
N GLY A 280 -17.10 -25.36 13.16
CA GLY A 280 -16.70 -24.20 12.42
C GLY A 280 -16.36 -23.03 13.34
N PHE A 281 -15.85 -21.96 12.75
CA PHE A 281 -15.47 -20.77 13.49
C PHE A 281 -15.91 -19.53 12.72
N VAL A 282 -16.56 -18.59 13.44
CA VAL A 282 -16.94 -17.30 12.89
C VAL A 282 -15.73 -16.37 12.99
N TYR A 283 -15.05 -16.17 11.88
CA TYR A 283 -13.85 -15.33 11.84
C TYR A 283 -14.13 -13.89 11.40
N GLY A 284 -15.20 -13.66 10.66
CA GLY A 284 -15.52 -12.35 10.08
C GLY A 284 -15.44 -11.18 11.03
N PRO A 285 -15.94 -11.26 12.29
CA PRO A 285 -15.82 -10.15 13.25
C PRO A 285 -14.39 -9.80 13.65
N ARG A 286 -13.47 -10.73 13.46
CA ARG A 286 -12.07 -10.62 13.92
C ARG A 286 -11.10 -10.18 12.83
N PHE A 287 -11.55 -10.18 11.59
CA PHE A 287 -10.75 -9.64 10.50
C PHE A 287 -10.57 -8.15 10.63
N ASN A 288 -9.38 -7.69 10.32
CA ASN A 288 -9.17 -6.30 10.04
C ASN A 288 -9.61 -6.00 8.59
N VAL A 289 -10.59 -5.11 8.43
CA VAL A 289 -10.95 -4.49 7.14
C VAL A 289 -9.94 -3.39 6.80
N VAL A 290 -9.37 -2.79 7.85
CA VAL A 290 -8.21 -1.90 7.78
C VAL A 290 -7.20 -2.43 8.80
N ASN A 291 -5.99 -2.72 8.35
CA ASN A 291 -4.93 -3.16 9.24
C ASN A 291 -4.36 -1.98 10.05
N ASP A 292 -3.73 -2.32 11.17
CA ASP A 292 -2.86 -1.44 11.92
C ASP A 292 -1.53 -1.33 11.16
N GLU A 293 -1.19 -0.13 10.68
CA GLU A 293 -0.04 0.08 9.82
C GLU A 293 0.77 1.29 10.25
N ASP A 294 2.06 1.09 10.44
CA ASP A 294 3.04 2.16 10.64
C ASP A 294 3.91 2.31 9.39
N HIS A 295 3.93 3.50 8.79
CA HIS A 295 4.81 3.81 7.67
C HIS A 295 5.83 4.87 8.06
N GLU A 296 7.09 4.60 7.79
CA GLU A 296 8.19 5.58 7.91
C GLU A 296 8.88 5.74 6.56
N SER A 297 8.94 6.95 6.02
CA SER A 297 9.54 7.21 4.72
C SER A 297 10.56 8.34 4.78
N MET A 298 11.62 8.19 4.01
CA MET A 298 12.68 9.19 3.86
C MET A 298 13.07 9.33 2.38
N TYR A 299 13.30 10.55 1.95
CA TYR A 299 13.86 10.89 0.65
C TYR A 299 14.94 11.92 0.79
N GLY A 300 16.02 11.79 0.01
CA GLY A 300 17.08 12.77 -0.10
C GLY A 300 17.59 12.86 -1.53
N SER A 301 17.75 14.08 -2.05
CA SER A 301 18.30 14.35 -3.36
C SER A 301 19.38 15.42 -3.27
N PHE A 302 20.48 15.17 -3.95
CA PHE A 302 21.53 16.19 -4.19
C PHE A 302 21.87 16.20 -5.66
N LYS A 303 21.83 17.39 -6.25
CA LYS A 303 22.21 17.63 -7.65
C LYS A 303 23.16 18.81 -7.73
N THR A 304 24.22 18.67 -8.52
CA THR A 304 25.13 19.79 -8.79
C THR A 304 25.56 19.78 -10.26
N LEU A 305 25.59 20.96 -10.86
CA LEU A 305 26.10 21.16 -12.22
C LEU A 305 27.61 21.38 -12.17
N LEU A 306 28.32 20.58 -12.93
CA LEU A 306 29.77 20.68 -13.07
C LEU A 306 30.13 21.65 -14.20
N GLY A 307 31.29 22.32 -14.09
CA GLY A 307 31.71 23.38 -15.01
C GLY A 307 31.88 22.98 -16.48
N ASN A 308 31.75 21.71 -16.83
CA ASN A 308 31.83 21.15 -18.18
C ASN A 308 30.45 20.83 -18.79
N GLY A 309 29.36 21.29 -18.17
CA GLY A 309 27.99 21.01 -18.60
C GLY A 309 27.43 19.64 -18.14
N ASN A 310 28.22 18.86 -17.41
CA ASN A 310 27.74 17.63 -16.78
C ASN A 310 27.02 17.94 -15.47
N ALA A 311 26.13 17.04 -15.04
CA ALA A 311 25.52 17.06 -13.72
C ALA A 311 25.99 15.84 -12.92
N PHE A 312 26.23 16.04 -11.62
CA PHE A 312 26.30 14.96 -10.65
C PHE A 312 25.01 14.96 -9.85
N GLU A 313 24.39 13.78 -9.72
CA GLU A 313 23.14 13.60 -9.02
C GLU A 313 23.21 12.34 -8.19
N ILE A 314 22.70 12.43 -6.96
CA ILE A 314 22.52 11.28 -6.06
C ILE A 314 21.17 11.40 -5.38
N ASP A 315 20.41 10.31 -5.43
CA ASP A 315 19.12 10.17 -4.77
C ASP A 315 19.17 9.03 -3.79
N TYR A 316 18.51 9.22 -2.67
CA TYR A 316 18.29 8.21 -1.64
C TYR A 316 16.79 8.16 -1.31
N MET A 317 16.26 6.95 -1.23
CA MET A 317 14.90 6.70 -0.82
C MET A 317 14.88 5.48 0.10
N SER A 318 14.12 5.56 1.17
CA SER A 318 13.88 4.46 2.10
C SER A 318 12.47 4.54 2.64
N THR A 319 11.79 3.40 2.68
CA THR A 319 10.48 3.27 3.30
C THR A 319 10.45 1.98 4.10
N ALA A 320 9.98 2.06 5.33
CA ALA A 320 9.64 0.93 6.19
C ALA A 320 8.12 0.95 6.40
N ILE A 321 7.50 -0.22 6.31
CA ILE A 321 6.08 -0.42 6.52
C ILE A 321 5.93 -1.61 7.43
N ASP A 322 5.43 -1.37 8.64
CA ASP A 322 5.10 -2.39 9.61
C ASP A 322 3.58 -2.58 9.63
N VAL A 323 3.12 -3.82 9.43
CA VAL A 323 1.70 -4.17 9.43
C VAL A 323 1.45 -5.14 10.56
N ASN A 324 0.59 -4.72 11.50
CA ASN A 324 0.09 -5.59 12.56
C ASN A 324 -1.27 -6.13 12.13
N ASP A 325 -1.26 -7.38 11.67
CA ASP A 325 -2.47 -8.09 11.31
C ASP A 325 -3.10 -8.76 12.52
N ASN A 326 -4.43 -8.73 12.59
CA ASN A 326 -5.13 -9.56 13.55
C ASN A 326 -5.12 -11.01 13.03
N PRO A 327 -4.61 -11.99 13.81
CA PRO A 327 -4.48 -13.37 13.34
C PRO A 327 -5.82 -13.89 12.84
N GLN A 328 -5.84 -14.19 11.56
CA GLN A 328 -7.05 -14.42 10.77
C GLN A 328 -7.82 -15.65 11.17
N SER A 329 -7.21 -16.62 11.73
CA SER A 329 -7.88 -17.88 11.94
C SER A 329 -7.27 -18.64 13.09
N LEU A 330 -8.04 -18.76 14.13
CA LEU A 330 -7.89 -19.83 15.11
C LEU A 330 -8.42 -21.18 14.58
N SER A 331 -8.65 -21.30 13.27
CA SER A 331 -9.10 -22.55 12.62
C SER A 331 -8.03 -23.63 12.69
N TYR A 332 -6.81 -23.26 13.00
CA TYR A 332 -5.71 -24.20 13.21
C TYR A 332 -5.18 -24.01 14.63
N PRO A 333 -5.54 -24.90 15.53
CA PRO A 333 -4.94 -24.92 16.86
C PRO A 333 -3.45 -25.25 16.79
#